data_cc7ddb50a77f74c7a46cafce622ddb2c
#
_entry.id   cc7ddb50a77f74c7a46cafce622ddb2c
#
_cell.length_a   1.000
_cell.length_b   1.000
_cell.length_c   1.000
_cell.angle_alpha   90.00
_cell.angle_beta   90.00
_cell.angle_gamma   90.00
#
_symmetry.space_group_name_H-M   'P 1'
#
loop_
_entity.id
_entity.type
_entity.pdbx_description
1 polymer ?
#
loop_
_entity_poly.entity_id
_entity_poly.type
_entity_poly.pdbx_seq_one_letter_code
_entity_poly.pdbx_strand_id
1 'polypeptide(L)'
;EETNVYDMRLTKHEDGWIYGIFCSESKDPDAPAGDLTSAIAAAGIIRSRDLKNWERLPNLVSQSQQRNVVLHPEFVDGKYALYTRPQDGFIDAGSGGGISWALIDDITHAVVKKEIVIEQRHYHTIKEVKNGEGPHPIKTPEGWLHLAHGVRACAAGLRYVLYLYMTSLDAVSYTHLRA
;
A
#
# COMPACT_ATOMS: atom_id res chain seq x y z
N GLU A 1 -20.61 2.98 5.27
CA GLU A 1 -20.74 3.54 3.91
C GLU A 1 -19.41 4.21 3.54
N GLU A 2 -18.89 3.89 2.31
CA GLU A 2 -17.66 4.53 1.80
C GLU A 2 -17.94 6.02 1.54
N THR A 3 -17.15 6.89 2.13
CA THR A 3 -17.28 8.34 1.97
C THR A 3 -16.28 8.92 0.99
N ASN A 4 -15.15 8.23 0.80
CA ASN A 4 -14.10 8.65 -0.12
C ASN A 4 -13.31 7.45 -0.67
N VAL A 5 -12.97 7.48 -1.95
CA VAL A 5 -12.14 6.47 -2.62
C VAL A 5 -11.11 7.16 -3.52
N TYR A 6 -9.83 6.76 -3.41
CA TYR A 6 -8.74 7.39 -4.16
C TYR A 6 -7.51 6.50 -4.28
N ASP A 7 -6.54 6.95 -5.05
CA ASP A 7 -5.21 6.32 -5.21
C ASP A 7 -5.26 4.86 -5.68
N MET A 8 -6.10 4.56 -6.68
CA MET A 8 -6.17 3.21 -7.25
C MET A 8 -4.86 2.85 -7.96
N ARG A 9 -4.37 1.65 -7.68
CA ARG A 9 -3.22 1.03 -8.33
C ARG A 9 -3.63 -0.27 -8.99
N LEU A 10 -3.38 -0.36 -10.30
CA LEU A 10 -3.72 -1.54 -11.08
C LEU A 10 -2.52 -2.49 -11.17
N THR A 11 -2.78 -3.77 -10.99
CA THR A 11 -1.79 -4.84 -11.16
C THR A 11 -2.39 -5.96 -12.01
N LYS A 12 -1.77 -6.26 -13.13
CA LYS A 12 -2.05 -7.51 -13.85
C LYS A 12 -1.28 -8.63 -13.16
N HIS A 13 -2.01 -9.53 -12.53
CA HIS A 13 -1.46 -10.64 -11.77
C HIS A 13 -1.34 -11.90 -12.62
N GLU A 14 -0.41 -12.79 -12.27
CA GLU A 14 -0.16 -14.02 -13.03
C GLU A 14 -1.32 -15.02 -13.02
N ASP A 15 -2.28 -14.92 -12.09
CA ASP A 15 -3.53 -15.68 -12.09
C ASP A 15 -4.49 -15.27 -13.22
N GLY A 16 -4.11 -14.29 -14.03
CA GLY A 16 -4.85 -13.79 -15.17
C GLY A 16 -5.89 -12.72 -14.85
N TRP A 17 -6.03 -12.28 -13.60
CA TRP A 17 -6.85 -11.14 -13.22
C TRP A 17 -6.06 -9.83 -13.25
N ILE A 18 -6.77 -8.75 -13.44
CA ILE A 18 -6.30 -7.39 -13.20
C ILE A 18 -6.97 -6.92 -11.93
N TYR A 19 -6.18 -6.64 -10.91
CA TYR A 19 -6.65 -6.13 -9.64
C TYR A 19 -6.44 -4.63 -9.55
N GLY A 20 -7.42 -3.93 -9.00
CA GLY A 20 -7.28 -2.55 -8.56
C GLY A 20 -7.36 -2.50 -7.04
N ILE A 21 -6.32 -1.97 -6.40
CA ILE A 21 -6.32 -1.71 -4.95
C ILE A 21 -6.28 -0.20 -4.74
N PHE A 22 -7.15 0.29 -3.86
CA PHE A 22 -7.33 1.72 -3.63
C PHE A 22 -7.61 2.01 -2.16
N CYS A 23 -7.42 3.25 -1.75
CA CYS A 23 -7.85 3.69 -0.43
C CYS A 23 -9.36 3.88 -0.42
N SER A 24 -10.02 3.26 0.54
CA SER A 24 -11.44 3.41 0.85
C SER A 24 -11.56 3.98 2.26
N GLU A 25 -12.20 5.12 2.40
CA GLU A 25 -12.45 5.76 3.68
C GLU A 25 -13.93 5.74 4.03
N SER A 26 -14.22 5.48 5.28
CA SER A 26 -15.54 5.64 5.90
C SER A 26 -15.44 6.57 7.11
N LYS A 27 -16.55 7.20 7.48
CA LYS A 27 -16.57 8.02 8.68
C LYS A 27 -16.24 7.17 9.91
N ASP A 28 -15.40 7.69 10.78
CA ASP A 28 -15.11 7.07 12.07
C ASP A 28 -16.38 7.12 12.95
N PRO A 29 -16.96 5.96 13.34
CA PRO A 29 -18.15 5.92 14.18
C PRO A 29 -17.90 6.44 15.60
N ASP A 30 -16.64 6.43 16.06
CA ASP A 30 -16.22 6.88 17.38
C ASP A 30 -15.80 8.36 17.39
N ALA A 31 -15.87 9.04 16.24
CA ALA A 31 -15.56 10.46 16.14
C ALA A 31 -16.52 11.32 16.96
N PRO A 32 -16.03 12.37 17.64
CA PRO A 32 -16.87 13.31 18.36
C PRO A 32 -18.00 13.89 17.49
N ALA A 33 -19.14 14.18 18.11
CA ALA A 33 -20.24 14.82 17.40
C ALA A 33 -19.80 16.15 16.77
N GLY A 34 -20.05 16.30 15.47
CA GLY A 34 -19.66 17.50 14.70
C GLY A 34 -18.26 17.43 14.09
N ASP A 35 -17.46 16.41 14.36
CA ASP A 35 -16.21 16.18 13.62
C ASP A 35 -16.53 15.72 12.19
N LEU A 36 -16.04 16.47 11.20
CA LEU A 36 -16.24 16.20 9.79
C LEU A 36 -14.98 15.61 9.11
N THR A 37 -13.91 15.40 9.88
CA THR A 37 -12.58 15.08 9.34
C THR A 37 -12.09 13.66 9.68
N SER A 38 -12.56 13.11 10.79
CA SER A 38 -12.14 11.77 11.21
C SER A 38 -12.70 10.68 10.30
N ALA A 39 -11.79 9.88 9.76
CA ALA A 39 -12.11 8.76 8.87
C ALA A 39 -11.27 7.54 9.19
N ILE A 40 -11.87 6.36 9.02
CA ILE A 40 -11.18 5.07 9.04
C ILE A 40 -10.88 4.67 7.61
N ALA A 41 -9.62 4.30 7.35
CA ALA A 41 -9.17 3.89 6.04
C ALA A 41 -8.90 2.40 5.96
N ALA A 42 -9.35 1.79 4.86
CA ALA A 42 -9.06 0.42 4.48
C ALA A 42 -8.58 0.36 3.03
N ALA A 43 -7.94 -0.74 2.64
CA ALA A 43 -7.64 -0.99 1.24
C ALA A 43 -8.84 -1.68 0.58
N GLY A 44 -9.49 -0.97 -0.35
CA GLY A 44 -10.54 -1.49 -1.20
C GLY A 44 -9.95 -2.30 -2.36
N ILE A 45 -10.63 -3.36 -2.78
CA ILE A 45 -10.17 -4.26 -3.84
C ILE A 45 -11.24 -4.42 -4.89
N ILE A 46 -10.87 -4.26 -6.16
CA ILE A 46 -11.68 -4.64 -7.33
C ILE A 46 -10.86 -5.54 -8.24
N ARG A 47 -11.53 -6.31 -9.10
CA ARG A 47 -10.86 -7.09 -10.12
C ARG A 47 -11.62 -7.11 -11.44
N SER A 48 -10.88 -7.33 -12.53
CA SER A 48 -11.42 -7.44 -13.89
C SER A 48 -10.56 -8.38 -14.73
N ARG A 49 -11.14 -8.94 -15.78
CA ARG A 49 -10.39 -9.66 -16.81
C ARG A 49 -10.23 -8.86 -18.12
N ASP A 50 -11.01 -7.81 -18.27
CA ASP A 50 -11.15 -7.10 -19.56
C ASP A 50 -11.08 -5.57 -19.43
N LEU A 51 -10.86 -5.04 -18.22
CA LEU A 51 -10.89 -3.61 -17.87
C LEU A 51 -12.23 -2.90 -18.13
N LYS A 52 -13.27 -3.66 -18.45
CA LYS A 52 -14.62 -3.13 -18.72
C LYS A 52 -15.60 -3.55 -17.63
N ASN A 53 -15.56 -4.81 -17.26
CA ASN A 53 -16.41 -5.39 -16.23
C ASN A 53 -15.61 -5.57 -14.94
N TRP A 54 -16.04 -4.91 -13.86
CA TRP A 54 -15.34 -4.91 -12.59
C TRP A 54 -16.18 -5.54 -11.50
N GLU A 55 -15.56 -6.39 -10.71
CA GLU A 55 -16.12 -6.99 -9.51
C GLU A 55 -15.50 -6.33 -8.27
N ARG A 56 -16.36 -5.89 -7.33
CA ARG A 56 -15.93 -5.38 -6.03
C ARG A 56 -15.75 -6.54 -5.07
N LEU A 57 -14.56 -6.68 -4.51
CA LEU A 57 -14.24 -7.64 -3.46
C LEU A 57 -14.36 -6.97 -2.07
N PRO A 58 -14.45 -7.75 -0.98
CA PRO A 58 -14.36 -7.21 0.37
C PRO A 58 -13.06 -6.42 0.57
N ASN A 59 -13.10 -5.40 1.42
CA ASN A 59 -11.90 -4.66 1.80
C ASN A 59 -10.88 -5.58 2.48
N LEU A 60 -9.62 -5.27 2.31
CA LEU A 60 -8.52 -5.89 3.04
C LEU A 60 -8.73 -5.72 4.55
N VAL A 61 -8.67 -6.82 5.28
CA VAL A 61 -8.68 -6.83 6.74
C VAL A 61 -7.25 -6.84 7.27
N SER A 62 -6.92 -5.91 8.14
CA SER A 62 -5.61 -5.80 8.79
C SER A 62 -5.74 -5.22 10.20
N GLN A 63 -4.69 -5.32 11.02
CA GLN A 63 -4.69 -4.75 12.37
C GLN A 63 -4.63 -3.22 12.36
N SER A 64 -3.94 -2.63 11.37
CA SER A 64 -3.79 -1.19 11.22
C SER A 64 -4.61 -0.68 10.03
N GLN A 65 -4.91 0.61 10.01
CA GLN A 65 -5.46 1.24 8.83
C GLN A 65 -4.46 1.16 7.66
N GLN A 66 -4.99 1.04 6.44
CA GLN A 66 -4.20 0.88 5.22
C GLN A 66 -4.63 1.92 4.17
N ARG A 67 -3.74 2.83 3.81
CA ARG A 67 -4.00 3.87 2.79
C ARG A 67 -3.19 3.72 1.51
N ASN A 68 -2.25 2.78 1.46
CA ASN A 68 -1.34 2.64 0.33
C ASN A 68 -0.93 1.19 0.18
N VAL A 69 -1.81 0.39 -0.43
CA VAL A 69 -1.55 -1.04 -0.66
C VAL A 69 -1.38 -1.30 -2.15
N VAL A 70 -0.38 -2.10 -2.48
CA VAL A 70 -0.06 -2.51 -3.86
C VAL A 70 0.09 -4.02 -3.91
N LEU A 71 -0.53 -4.65 -4.91
CA LEU A 71 -0.38 -6.08 -5.15
C LEU A 71 0.90 -6.34 -5.96
N HIS A 72 1.69 -7.31 -5.51
CA HIS A 72 2.77 -7.87 -6.30
C HIS A 72 2.21 -8.64 -7.51
N PRO A 73 2.84 -8.57 -8.70
CA PRO A 73 2.25 -9.16 -9.91
C PRO A 73 2.32 -10.70 -9.98
N GLU A 74 3.16 -11.33 -9.17
CA GLU A 74 3.36 -12.79 -9.14
C GLU A 74 3.07 -13.34 -7.74
N PHE A 75 2.78 -14.65 -7.67
CA PHE A 75 2.74 -15.34 -6.38
C PHE A 75 4.14 -15.43 -5.76
N VAL A 76 4.20 -15.33 -4.45
CA VAL A 76 5.39 -15.59 -3.67
C VAL A 76 5.06 -16.72 -2.69
N ASP A 77 5.80 -17.80 -2.75
CA ASP A 77 5.52 -19.04 -2.00
C ASP A 77 4.06 -19.54 -2.15
N GLY A 78 3.50 -19.38 -3.37
CA GLY A 78 2.13 -19.78 -3.69
C GLY A 78 1.04 -18.89 -3.08
N LYS A 79 1.39 -17.70 -2.59
CA LYS A 79 0.49 -16.74 -1.96
C LYS A 79 0.49 -15.42 -2.70
N TYR A 80 -0.60 -14.66 -2.56
CA TYR A 80 -0.62 -13.26 -2.97
C TYR A 80 0.26 -12.43 -2.04
N ALA A 81 1.09 -11.58 -2.62
CA ALA A 81 2.00 -10.74 -1.89
C ALA A 81 1.60 -9.27 -2.01
N LEU A 82 1.63 -8.55 -0.91
CA LEU A 82 1.20 -7.16 -0.81
C LEU A 82 2.31 -6.29 -0.25
N TYR A 83 2.49 -5.13 -0.86
CA TYR A 83 3.18 -4.01 -0.24
C TYR A 83 2.15 -3.18 0.48
N THR A 84 2.25 -3.09 1.80
CA THR A 84 1.30 -2.41 2.66
C THR A 84 1.94 -1.17 3.30
N ARG A 85 1.13 -0.31 3.87
CA ARG A 85 1.61 0.81 4.66
C ARG A 85 0.71 0.96 5.88
N PRO A 86 0.98 0.22 6.95
CA PRO A 86 0.27 0.38 8.20
C PRO A 86 0.48 1.79 8.75
N GLN A 87 -0.60 2.46 9.14
CA GLN A 87 -0.54 3.79 9.74
C GLN A 87 -1.78 4.07 10.56
N ASP A 88 -1.64 4.86 11.63
CA ASP A 88 -2.75 5.13 12.56
C ASP A 88 -3.66 6.24 12.02
N GLY A 89 -3.09 7.30 11.44
CA GLY A 89 -3.83 8.42 10.89
C GLY A 89 -3.33 8.90 9.53
N PHE A 90 -4.00 9.88 8.96
CA PHE A 90 -3.64 10.41 7.64
C PHE A 90 -2.33 11.20 7.66
N ILE A 91 -2.17 12.11 8.62
CA ILE A 91 -0.97 12.96 8.77
C ILE A 91 0.01 12.30 9.73
N ASP A 92 -0.46 11.95 10.92
CA ASP A 92 0.33 11.23 11.90
C ASP A 92 0.21 9.72 11.63
N ALA A 93 1.29 9.16 11.13
CA ALA A 93 1.37 7.72 10.84
C ALA A 93 1.63 6.86 12.10
N GLY A 94 1.78 7.50 13.28
CA GLY A 94 2.11 6.80 14.53
C GLY A 94 3.42 6.04 14.42
N SER A 95 3.42 4.78 14.83
CA SER A 95 4.56 3.86 14.67
C SER A 95 4.73 3.33 13.25
N GLY A 96 3.72 3.47 12.40
CA GLY A 96 3.69 3.02 11.01
C GLY A 96 4.34 3.98 10.02
N GLY A 97 3.82 4.02 8.80
CA GLY A 97 4.21 4.95 7.75
C GLY A 97 5.39 4.50 6.88
N GLY A 98 5.97 3.33 7.16
CA GLY A 98 6.93 2.65 6.30
C GLY A 98 6.26 1.67 5.34
N ILE A 99 6.95 1.26 4.26
CA ILE A 99 6.47 0.20 3.39
C ILE A 99 6.69 -1.14 4.08
N SER A 100 5.63 -1.92 4.17
CA SER A 100 5.64 -3.26 4.74
C SER A 100 5.31 -4.29 3.67
N TRP A 101 5.66 -5.55 3.94
CA TRP A 101 5.41 -6.72 3.13
C TRP A 101 4.48 -7.67 3.87
N ALA A 102 3.49 -8.19 3.16
CA ALA A 102 2.56 -9.18 3.70
C ALA A 102 2.22 -10.25 2.67
N LEU A 103 2.01 -11.47 3.13
CA LEU A 103 1.48 -12.57 2.33
C LEU A 103 0.06 -12.89 2.78
N ILE A 104 -0.83 -13.11 1.81
CA ILE A 104 -2.22 -13.53 2.04
C ILE A 104 -2.56 -14.78 1.23
N ASP A 105 -3.40 -15.63 1.79
CA ASP A 105 -3.76 -16.91 1.16
C ASP A 105 -4.82 -16.73 0.06
N ASP A 106 -5.73 -15.76 0.23
CA ASP A 106 -6.87 -15.54 -0.65
C ASP A 106 -7.13 -14.03 -0.81
N ILE A 107 -7.07 -13.53 -2.02
CA ILE A 107 -7.33 -12.13 -2.33
C ILE A 107 -8.82 -11.80 -2.37
N THR A 108 -9.70 -12.79 -2.52
CA THR A 108 -11.15 -12.60 -2.50
C THR A 108 -11.70 -12.39 -1.09
N HIS A 109 -10.92 -12.79 -0.09
CA HIS A 109 -11.15 -12.56 1.35
C HIS A 109 -9.82 -12.19 2.00
N ALA A 110 -9.25 -11.06 1.57
CA ALA A 110 -7.90 -10.66 1.90
C ALA A 110 -7.76 -10.33 3.41
N VAL A 111 -6.91 -11.09 4.10
CA VAL A 111 -6.60 -10.90 5.53
C VAL A 111 -5.10 -10.87 5.74
N VAL A 112 -4.57 -9.73 6.15
CA VAL A 112 -3.16 -9.57 6.56
C VAL A 112 -3.03 -9.96 8.03
N LYS A 113 -2.45 -11.13 8.27
CA LYS A 113 -2.18 -11.66 9.62
C LYS A 113 -0.87 -11.14 10.19
N LYS A 114 0.11 -10.82 9.32
CA LYS A 114 1.44 -10.35 9.68
C LYS A 114 1.99 -9.45 8.60
N GLU A 115 2.60 -8.35 9.01
CA GLU A 115 3.33 -7.41 8.14
C GLU A 115 4.78 -7.30 8.62
N ILE A 116 5.71 -7.21 7.69
CA ILE A 116 7.13 -7.00 7.95
C ILE A 116 7.55 -5.71 7.28
N VAL A 117 8.07 -4.74 8.03
CA VAL A 117 8.58 -3.49 7.46
C VAL A 117 9.82 -3.80 6.63
N ILE A 118 9.77 -3.47 5.34
CA ILE A 118 10.89 -3.63 4.40
C ILE A 118 11.56 -2.29 4.08
N GLU A 119 10.84 -1.17 4.18
CA GLU A 119 11.36 0.16 3.92
C GLU A 119 10.90 1.10 5.04
N GLN A 120 11.80 1.39 5.98
CA GLN A 120 11.51 2.19 7.17
C GLN A 120 11.48 3.70 6.86
N ARG A 121 10.84 4.45 7.73
CA ARG A 121 11.02 5.90 7.81
C ARG A 121 12.43 6.22 8.28
N HIS A 122 13.00 7.29 7.73
CA HIS A 122 14.32 7.77 8.14
C HIS A 122 14.26 9.27 8.44
N TYR A 123 14.59 9.63 9.68
CA TYR A 123 14.65 11.01 10.14
C TYR A 123 15.63 11.83 9.30
N HIS A 124 15.33 13.11 9.07
CA HIS A 124 16.10 14.03 8.22
C HIS A 124 16.27 13.59 6.75
N THR A 125 15.40 12.74 6.25
CA THR A 125 15.37 12.35 4.83
C THR A 125 14.02 12.66 4.19
N ILE A 126 13.91 12.37 2.89
CA ILE A 126 12.63 12.46 2.17
C ILE A 126 11.55 11.50 2.70
N LYS A 127 11.91 10.54 3.57
CA LYS A 127 11.04 9.50 4.14
C LYS A 127 10.77 9.72 5.64
N GLU A 128 10.95 10.92 6.15
CA GLU A 128 10.88 11.15 7.60
C GLU A 128 9.47 11.06 8.18
N VAL A 129 8.44 11.46 7.41
CA VAL A 129 7.04 11.42 7.86
C VAL A 129 6.42 10.07 7.53
N LYS A 130 6.48 9.67 6.28
CA LYS A 130 6.00 8.38 5.77
C LYS A 130 6.60 8.09 4.40
N ASN A 131 6.49 6.85 3.97
CA ASN A 131 6.78 6.44 2.60
C ASN A 131 5.72 5.43 2.12
N GLY A 132 5.64 5.21 0.83
CA GLY A 132 4.67 4.29 0.27
C GLY A 132 5.03 3.87 -1.15
N GLU A 133 4.51 2.73 -1.52
CA GLU A 133 4.61 2.25 -2.89
C GLU A 133 3.91 3.19 -3.87
N GLY A 134 4.43 3.24 -5.08
CA GLY A 134 3.78 3.83 -6.24
C GLY A 134 2.97 2.78 -7.00
N PRO A 135 3.32 2.46 -8.27
CA PRO A 135 2.74 1.34 -9.02
C PRO A 135 3.27 -0.01 -8.51
N HIS A 136 2.75 -1.12 -9.04
CA HIS A 136 3.36 -2.42 -8.82
C HIS A 136 4.81 -2.46 -9.33
N PRO A 137 5.69 -3.27 -8.73
CA PRO A 137 7.10 -3.32 -9.11
C PRO A 137 7.29 -3.89 -10.54
N ILE A 138 8.41 -3.50 -11.14
CA ILE A 138 8.81 -3.94 -12.47
C ILE A 138 9.87 -5.05 -12.33
N LYS A 139 9.60 -6.21 -12.92
CA LYS A 139 10.56 -7.33 -12.94
C LYS A 139 11.75 -7.02 -13.83
N THR A 140 12.95 -7.21 -13.30
CA THR A 140 14.22 -7.11 -14.03
C THR A 140 15.04 -8.38 -13.81
N PRO A 141 16.12 -8.61 -14.58
CA PRO A 141 17.00 -9.76 -14.32
C PRO A 141 17.65 -9.74 -12.93
N GLU A 142 17.84 -8.55 -12.35
CA GLU A 142 18.51 -8.35 -11.06
C GLU A 142 17.55 -8.37 -9.86
N GLY A 143 16.24 -8.27 -10.10
CA GLY A 143 15.26 -8.17 -9.04
C GLY A 143 14.03 -7.37 -9.45
N TRP A 144 13.23 -6.97 -8.48
CA TRP A 144 12.06 -6.14 -8.67
C TRP A 144 12.39 -4.68 -8.41
N LEU A 145 12.22 -3.84 -9.42
CA LEU A 145 12.42 -2.40 -9.33
C LEU A 145 11.13 -1.74 -8.87
N HIS A 146 11.22 -0.98 -7.79
CA HIS A 146 10.12 -0.25 -7.18
C HIS A 146 10.27 1.26 -7.41
N LEU A 147 9.19 1.91 -7.81
CA LEU A 147 9.06 3.36 -7.78
C LEU A 147 8.18 3.73 -6.59
N ALA A 148 8.78 4.29 -5.57
CA ALA A 148 8.11 4.67 -4.34
C ALA A 148 8.11 6.18 -4.12
N HIS A 149 7.36 6.64 -3.13
CA HIS A 149 7.37 8.03 -2.69
C HIS A 149 7.69 8.16 -1.22
N GLY A 150 8.51 9.12 -0.89
CA GLY A 150 8.75 9.58 0.46
C GLY A 150 7.98 10.85 0.75
N VAL A 151 7.64 11.07 2.01
CA VAL A 151 6.96 12.27 2.48
C VAL A 151 7.76 12.92 3.58
N ARG A 152 8.00 14.20 3.41
CA ARG A 152 8.75 15.05 4.32
C ARG A 152 7.92 16.25 4.75
N ALA A 153 8.03 16.64 6.01
CA ALA A 153 7.47 17.89 6.51
C ALA A 153 8.34 19.08 6.09
N CYS A 154 7.71 20.17 5.68
CA CYS A 154 8.36 21.45 5.46
C CYS A 154 7.42 22.59 5.88
N ALA A 155 7.93 23.82 5.95
CA ALA A 155 7.15 24.98 6.44
C ALA A 155 5.83 25.21 5.68
N ALA A 156 5.75 24.82 4.40
CA ALA A 156 4.56 24.96 3.57
C ALA A 156 3.62 23.74 3.60
N GLY A 157 3.90 22.71 4.40
CA GLY A 157 3.11 21.48 4.48
C GLY A 157 3.92 20.21 4.18
N LEU A 158 3.27 19.20 3.61
CA LEU A 158 3.92 17.93 3.25
C LEU A 158 4.51 18.00 1.84
N ARG A 159 5.75 17.58 1.69
CA ARG A 159 6.42 17.44 0.40
C ARG A 159 6.56 15.96 0.05
N TYR A 160 6.07 15.59 -1.13
CA TYR A 160 6.20 14.25 -1.71
C TYR A 160 7.36 14.22 -2.68
N VAL A 161 8.21 13.19 -2.59
CA VAL A 161 9.40 13.00 -3.43
C VAL A 161 9.46 11.55 -3.88
N LEU A 162 9.68 11.32 -5.16
CA LEU A 162 9.85 9.98 -5.71
C LEU A 162 11.26 9.44 -5.43
N TYR A 163 11.34 8.14 -5.21
CA TYR A 163 12.61 7.42 -5.12
C TYR A 163 12.47 5.99 -5.64
N LEU A 164 13.61 5.35 -5.89
CA LEU A 164 13.69 3.98 -6.38
C LEU A 164 14.34 3.07 -5.33
N TYR A 165 13.88 1.85 -5.27
CA TYR A 165 14.56 0.77 -4.54
C TYR A 165 14.36 -0.57 -5.28
N MET A 166 15.11 -1.59 -4.89
CA MET A 166 14.96 -2.93 -5.44
C MET A 166 14.74 -3.96 -4.33
N THR A 167 13.94 -4.98 -4.64
CA THR A 167 13.93 -6.24 -3.90
C THR A 167 14.50 -7.36 -4.77
N SER A 168 14.96 -8.43 -4.13
CA SER A 168 15.39 -9.65 -4.82
C SER A 168 14.23 -10.29 -5.59
N LEU A 169 14.54 -11.24 -6.50
CA LEU A 169 13.52 -11.92 -7.30
C LEU A 169 12.54 -12.75 -6.47
N ASP A 170 12.94 -13.20 -5.28
CA ASP A 170 12.06 -13.83 -4.29
C ASP A 170 11.20 -12.82 -3.50
N ALA A 171 11.35 -11.53 -3.82
CA ALA A 171 10.65 -10.39 -3.22
C ALA A 171 10.83 -10.22 -1.70
N VAL A 172 11.79 -10.89 -1.08
CA VAL A 172 12.00 -10.92 0.38
C VAL A 172 13.20 -10.09 0.82
N SER A 173 14.28 -10.09 0.04
CA SER A 173 15.51 -9.34 0.35
C SER A 173 15.51 -7.98 -0.30
N TYR A 174 15.95 -6.95 0.43
CA TYR A 174 15.87 -5.56 0.07
C TYR A 174 17.24 -4.93 -0.18
N THR A 175 17.36 -4.14 -1.24
CA THR A 175 18.59 -3.40 -1.56
C THR A 175 18.26 -1.95 -1.95
N HIS A 176 18.88 -0.98 -1.28
CA HIS A 176 18.81 0.42 -1.71
C HIS A 176 19.58 0.64 -3.00
N LEU A 177 18.93 1.18 -4.03
CA LEU A 177 19.63 1.83 -5.12
C LEU A 177 20.03 3.24 -4.64
N ARG A 178 21.33 3.47 -4.46
CA ARG A 178 21.84 4.82 -4.29
C ARG A 178 21.84 5.49 -5.67
N ALA A 179 21.05 6.54 -5.82
CA ALA A 179 21.20 7.47 -6.91
C ALA A 179 22.46 8.33 -6.70
#